data_f4fc000f2a4f0b065465fbb40cbf1369
#
_entry.id   f4fc000f2a4f0b065465fbb40cbf1369
#
_cell.length_a   1.000
_cell.length_b   1.000
_cell.length_c   1.000
_cell.angle_alpha   90.00
_cell.angle_beta   90.00
_cell.angle_gamma   90.00
#
_symmetry.space_group_name_H-M   'P 1'
#
loop_
_entity.id
_entity.type
_entity.pdbx_description
1 polymer ?
#
loop_
_entity_poly.entity_id
_entity_poly.type
_entity_poly.pdbx_seq_one_letter_code
_entity_poly.pdbx_strand_id
1 'polypeptide(L)'
;MTITNHRAQSRQLITSLFIVCVNILAAINCFGQEKTVANIVLIVDDMGNSLELGQRAVNLPGAINYAFLPYSPHRVSLANMAFRQRKEVMLHAPMSNLHSHPVGQGGLTPNMSQQQFLQTLNTNLNSVPHVRGVNNHMGSLMTQLRQPMGWLMAALKQQNLYFVDSRTTPLTVAKSTATKLGLPSLRRDIFLDNERQHDAIAMQFERLIARAKKTGIAVGIGHPHPETLKYLEKTLPTLAQRGIKLVLASQALKPVNCDHEKIYCSTEIVMANVENDSPTEN
;
A
#
# COMPACT_ATOMS: atom_id res chain seq x y z
N MET A 1 10.01 -5.02 -80.80
CA MET A 1 11.05 -4.75 -79.77
C MET A 1 10.46 -3.92 -78.60
N THR A 2 9.34 -4.37 -77.95
CA THR A 2 8.61 -3.53 -77.00
C THR A 2 7.99 -4.32 -75.83
N ILE A 3 8.32 -5.59 -75.60
CA ILE A 3 7.69 -6.43 -74.55
C ILE A 3 8.60 -6.65 -73.34
N THR A 4 9.89 -6.34 -73.43
CA THR A 4 10.86 -6.60 -72.32
C THR A 4 10.92 -5.53 -71.27
N ASN A 5 10.44 -4.31 -71.51
CA ASN A 5 10.51 -3.21 -70.46
C ASN A 5 9.40 -3.20 -69.38
N HIS A 6 8.22 -3.77 -69.66
CA HIS A 6 7.14 -3.82 -68.69
C HIS A 6 7.39 -4.81 -67.56
N ARG A 7 8.13 -5.91 -67.80
CA ARG A 7 8.43 -6.90 -66.72
C ARG A 7 9.50 -6.42 -65.73
N ALA A 8 10.41 -5.54 -66.12
CA ALA A 8 11.45 -4.99 -65.28
C ALA A 8 10.86 -3.90 -64.35
N GLN A 9 9.99 -3.04 -64.89
CA GLN A 9 9.32 -1.99 -64.07
C GLN A 9 8.33 -2.55 -63.03
N SER A 10 7.58 -3.60 -63.32
CA SER A 10 6.69 -4.24 -62.38
C SER A 10 7.45 -4.95 -61.25
N ARG A 11 8.62 -5.55 -61.52
CA ARG A 11 9.47 -6.15 -60.48
C ARG A 11 10.07 -5.11 -59.53
N GLN A 12 10.52 -3.96 -60.03
CA GLN A 12 11.04 -2.86 -59.19
C GLN A 12 9.96 -2.24 -58.32
N LEU A 13 8.73 -2.06 -58.80
CA LEU A 13 7.60 -1.55 -58.03
C LEU A 13 7.20 -2.51 -56.89
N ILE A 14 7.17 -3.83 -57.16
CA ILE A 14 6.83 -4.84 -56.16
C ILE A 14 7.92 -4.90 -55.04
N THR A 15 9.20 -4.83 -55.43
CA THR A 15 10.32 -4.85 -54.49
C THR A 15 10.34 -3.59 -53.58
N SER A 16 10.06 -2.41 -54.17
CA SER A 16 9.98 -1.17 -53.42
C SER A 16 8.79 -1.16 -52.46
N LEU A 17 7.63 -1.69 -52.87
CA LEU A 17 6.46 -1.79 -52.01
C LEU A 17 6.70 -2.75 -50.83
N PHE A 18 7.40 -3.86 -51.07
CA PHE A 18 7.76 -4.83 -50.02
C PHE A 18 8.73 -4.25 -48.98
N ILE A 19 9.73 -3.46 -49.42
CA ILE A 19 10.69 -2.78 -48.53
C ILE A 19 9.99 -1.71 -47.68
N VAL A 20 9.03 -0.96 -48.24
CA VAL A 20 8.24 0.03 -47.50
C VAL A 20 7.34 -0.64 -46.49
N CYS A 21 6.66 -1.73 -46.82
CA CYS A 21 5.82 -2.49 -45.88
C CYS A 21 6.63 -3.12 -44.73
N VAL A 22 7.83 -3.65 -45.02
CA VAL A 22 8.70 -4.21 -43.97
C VAL A 22 9.19 -3.12 -43.00
N ASN A 23 9.51 -1.92 -43.51
CA ASN A 23 9.91 -0.79 -42.64
C ASN A 23 8.75 -0.23 -41.82
N ILE A 24 7.52 -0.23 -42.32
CA ILE A 24 6.34 0.18 -41.58
C ILE A 24 6.01 -0.85 -40.47
N LEU A 25 6.12 -2.16 -40.76
CA LEU A 25 5.96 -3.21 -39.77
C LEU A 25 7.06 -3.18 -38.68
N ALA A 26 8.30 -2.85 -39.04
CA ALA A 26 9.38 -2.65 -38.05
C ALA A 26 9.18 -1.40 -37.21
N ALA A 27 8.61 -0.32 -37.74
CA ALA A 27 8.28 0.90 -36.99
C ALA A 27 7.11 0.70 -36.02
N ILE A 28 6.15 -0.15 -36.34
CA ILE A 28 5.02 -0.45 -35.44
C ILE A 28 5.47 -1.27 -34.22
N ASN A 29 6.49 -2.10 -34.33
CA ASN A 29 7.06 -2.84 -33.20
C ASN A 29 7.94 -1.98 -32.27
N CYS A 30 8.21 -0.72 -32.63
CA CYS A 30 8.96 0.22 -31.82
C CYS A 30 8.08 1.13 -30.96
N PHE A 31 6.73 0.93 -30.94
CA PHE A 31 5.89 1.47 -29.87
C PHE A 31 6.27 0.73 -28.59
N GLY A 32 7.16 1.36 -27.85
CA GLY A 32 7.69 0.85 -26.60
C GLY A 32 6.53 0.37 -25.73
N GLN A 33 6.61 -0.88 -25.32
CA GLN A 33 5.77 -1.45 -24.28
C GLN A 33 5.81 -0.45 -23.12
N GLU A 34 4.72 0.29 -22.88
CA GLU A 34 4.60 1.19 -21.72
C GLU A 34 4.96 0.34 -20.50
N LYS A 35 6.10 0.67 -19.91
CA LYS A 35 6.61 -0.07 -18.76
C LYS A 35 5.60 0.13 -17.66
N THR A 36 4.70 -0.84 -17.46
CA THR A 36 3.66 -0.76 -16.43
C THR A 36 4.32 -0.44 -15.11
N VAL A 37 4.05 0.76 -14.60
CA VAL A 37 4.60 1.22 -13.33
C VAL A 37 3.77 0.59 -12.21
N ALA A 38 4.40 -0.29 -11.43
CA ALA A 38 3.75 -0.88 -10.27
C ALA A 38 3.87 0.03 -9.05
N ASN A 39 2.84 0.07 -8.21
CA ASN A 39 2.76 0.93 -7.06
C ASN A 39 3.14 0.18 -5.78
N ILE A 40 3.86 0.85 -4.88
CA ILE A 40 4.09 0.38 -3.51
C ILE A 40 3.57 1.44 -2.54
N VAL A 41 2.72 1.02 -1.61
CA VAL A 41 2.39 1.76 -0.39
C VAL A 41 3.37 1.29 0.68
N LEU A 42 4.31 2.15 1.06
CA LEU A 42 5.25 1.90 2.15
C LEU A 42 4.79 2.60 3.41
N ILE A 43 4.68 1.86 4.51
CA ILE A 43 4.29 2.36 5.82
C ILE A 43 5.43 2.10 6.81
N VAL A 44 5.78 3.09 7.60
CA VAL A 44 6.71 2.96 8.73
C VAL A 44 5.91 3.09 10.01
N ASP A 45 5.77 1.99 10.74
CA ASP A 45 5.03 1.88 12.00
C ASP A 45 5.89 2.30 13.20
N ASP A 46 5.32 2.30 14.41
CA ASP A 46 5.96 2.61 15.71
C ASP A 46 6.67 3.97 15.76
N MET A 47 6.19 4.93 14.99
CA MET A 47 6.77 6.28 14.96
C MET A 47 6.52 7.05 16.26
N GLY A 48 7.51 7.85 16.64
CA GLY A 48 7.40 8.81 17.75
C GLY A 48 8.19 8.48 19.00
N ASN A 49 8.77 7.29 19.14
CA ASN A 49 9.53 6.88 20.33
C ASN A 49 10.96 7.47 20.35
N SER A 50 11.61 7.58 19.21
CA SER A 50 12.94 8.18 19.04
C SER A 50 12.87 9.38 18.11
N LEU A 51 13.39 10.53 18.55
CA LEU A 51 13.47 11.72 17.72
C LEU A 51 14.44 11.50 16.55
N GLU A 52 15.61 10.96 16.83
CA GLU A 52 16.67 10.73 15.84
C GLU A 52 16.21 9.77 14.73
N LEU A 53 15.77 8.57 15.12
CA LEU A 53 15.29 7.57 14.15
C LEU A 53 14.03 8.06 13.44
N GLY A 54 13.14 8.77 14.14
CA GLY A 54 11.96 9.37 13.55
C GLY A 54 12.28 10.42 12.50
N GLN A 55 13.24 11.32 12.76
CA GLN A 55 13.70 12.30 11.78
C GLN A 55 14.36 11.63 10.57
N ARG A 56 15.17 10.62 10.82
CA ARG A 56 15.80 9.83 9.76
C ARG A 56 14.76 9.14 8.90
N ALA A 57 13.73 8.53 9.52
CA ALA A 57 12.62 7.92 8.80
C ALA A 57 11.85 8.95 7.94
N VAL A 58 11.47 10.10 8.51
CA VAL A 58 10.70 11.14 7.78
C VAL A 58 11.48 11.70 6.60
N ASN A 59 12.82 11.72 6.66
CA ASN A 59 13.70 12.18 5.58
C ASN A 59 13.89 11.15 4.45
N LEU A 60 13.37 9.93 4.57
CA LEU A 60 13.39 8.96 3.47
C LEU A 60 12.72 9.55 2.20
N PRO A 61 13.29 9.31 1.00
CA PRO A 61 12.75 9.86 -0.24
C PRO A 61 11.45 9.16 -0.67
N GLY A 62 10.57 9.89 -1.36
CA GLY A 62 9.35 9.36 -1.95
C GLY A 62 8.09 9.54 -1.09
N ALA A 63 6.96 9.05 -1.58
CA ALA A 63 5.66 9.10 -0.91
C ALA A 63 5.57 7.95 0.12
N ILE A 64 5.75 8.27 1.39
CA ILE A 64 5.79 7.31 2.50
C ILE A 64 4.73 7.68 3.53
N ASN A 65 4.16 6.68 4.16
CA ASN A 65 3.16 6.79 5.20
C ASN A 65 3.81 6.49 6.56
N TYR A 66 3.54 7.29 7.57
CA TYR A 66 4.09 7.14 8.92
C TYR A 66 2.97 6.96 9.93
N ALA A 67 2.98 5.83 10.64
CA ALA A 67 2.00 5.51 11.66
C ALA A 67 2.57 5.75 13.06
N PHE A 68 1.97 6.70 13.76
CA PHE A 68 2.43 7.19 15.06
C PHE A 68 1.67 6.55 16.21
N LEU A 69 2.41 6.08 17.21
CA LEU A 69 1.83 5.67 18.49
C LEU A 69 1.24 6.89 19.24
N PRO A 70 0.03 6.78 19.80
CA PRO A 70 -0.74 7.94 20.28
C PRO A 70 -0.08 8.70 21.45
N TYR A 71 0.74 8.05 22.27
CA TYR A 71 1.37 8.67 23.44
C TYR A 71 2.90 8.70 23.36
N SER A 72 3.46 8.42 22.20
CA SER A 72 4.91 8.50 22.02
C SER A 72 5.40 9.96 22.15
N PRO A 73 6.59 10.20 22.77
CA PRO A 73 7.01 11.54 23.19
C PRO A 73 7.22 12.53 22.03
N HIS A 74 7.63 12.02 20.88
CA HIS A 74 7.98 12.85 19.71
C HIS A 74 6.92 12.84 18.59
N ARG A 75 5.73 12.23 18.83
CA ARG A 75 4.67 12.07 17.82
C ARG A 75 4.26 13.38 17.16
N VAL A 76 4.07 14.44 17.94
CA VAL A 76 3.57 15.73 17.45
C VAL A 76 4.63 16.42 16.55
N SER A 77 5.88 16.47 17.01
CA SER A 77 6.97 17.11 16.24
C SER A 77 7.26 16.37 14.94
N LEU A 78 7.32 15.04 14.99
CA LEU A 78 7.60 14.20 13.82
C LEU A 78 6.41 14.13 12.85
N ALA A 79 5.15 14.08 13.34
CA ALA A 79 3.97 14.14 12.47
C ALA A 79 3.87 15.48 11.74
N ASN A 80 4.15 16.60 12.42
CA ASN A 80 4.24 17.92 11.79
C ASN A 80 5.37 17.97 10.74
N MET A 81 6.52 17.34 11.01
CA MET A 81 7.62 17.25 10.06
C MET A 81 7.22 16.43 8.82
N ALA A 82 6.60 15.27 9.01
CA ALA A 82 6.09 14.42 7.94
C ALA A 82 5.08 15.17 7.06
N PHE A 83 4.12 15.84 7.68
CA PHE A 83 3.11 16.62 6.98
C PHE A 83 3.72 17.74 6.12
N ARG A 84 4.68 18.52 6.66
CA ARG A 84 5.39 19.57 5.89
C ARG A 84 6.14 19.01 4.69
N GLN A 85 6.63 17.77 4.76
CA GLN A 85 7.28 17.06 3.66
C GLN A 85 6.30 16.33 2.73
N ARG A 86 4.97 16.59 2.85
CA ARG A 86 3.92 15.96 2.05
C ARG A 86 3.89 14.43 2.18
N LYS A 87 4.33 13.91 3.31
CA LYS A 87 4.17 12.52 3.72
C LYS A 87 2.79 12.33 4.36
N GLU A 88 2.31 11.11 4.41
CA GLU A 88 1.02 10.82 5.02
C GLU A 88 1.18 10.38 6.48
N VAL A 89 0.34 10.92 7.34
CA VAL A 89 0.32 10.62 8.78
C VAL A 89 -0.85 9.70 9.09
N MET A 90 -0.58 8.65 9.86
CA MET A 90 -1.55 7.68 10.34
C MET A 90 -1.47 7.55 11.87
N LEU A 91 -2.59 7.20 12.49
CA LEU A 91 -2.59 6.72 13.87
C LEU A 91 -2.21 5.22 13.87
N HIS A 92 -1.17 4.85 14.60
CA HIS A 92 -0.84 3.47 14.91
C HIS A 92 -1.57 3.06 16.20
N ALA A 93 -2.79 2.51 16.06
CA ALA A 93 -3.70 2.28 17.17
C ALA A 93 -3.30 1.04 17.97
N PRO A 94 -2.93 1.16 19.25
CA PRO A 94 -2.57 0.01 20.07
C PRO A 94 -3.78 -0.87 20.34
N MET A 95 -3.64 -2.19 20.15
CA MET A 95 -4.72 -3.17 20.26
C MET A 95 -4.27 -4.45 20.94
N SER A 96 -5.13 -5.06 21.73
CA SER A 96 -4.84 -6.32 22.43
C SER A 96 -4.41 -7.44 21.50
N ASN A 97 -3.41 -8.22 21.94
CA ASN A 97 -2.82 -9.33 21.24
C ASN A 97 -3.04 -10.66 21.96
N LEU A 98 -2.83 -11.78 21.26
CA LEU A 98 -3.04 -13.14 21.75
C LEU A 98 -2.02 -13.56 22.85
N HIS A 99 -0.87 -12.89 22.88
CA HIS A 99 0.21 -13.24 23.81
C HIS A 99 0.17 -12.43 25.11
N SER A 100 -0.89 -11.63 25.33
CA SER A 100 -1.04 -10.78 26.52
C SER A 100 0.13 -9.80 26.74
N HIS A 101 0.86 -9.43 25.66
CA HIS A 101 1.84 -8.36 25.79
C HIS A 101 1.15 -7.05 26.12
N PRO A 102 1.76 -6.22 26.98
CA PRO A 102 1.21 -4.91 27.32
C PRO A 102 0.96 -4.07 26.07
N VAL A 103 -0.27 -3.56 25.91
CA VAL A 103 -0.67 -2.76 24.75
C VAL A 103 -0.20 -1.31 24.86
N GLY A 104 0.14 -0.89 26.08
CA GLY A 104 0.52 0.49 26.39
C GLY A 104 -0.68 1.44 26.52
N GLN A 105 -0.36 2.71 26.70
CA GLN A 105 -1.36 3.76 26.89
C GLN A 105 -2.19 3.94 25.60
N GLY A 106 -3.50 4.12 25.76
CA GLY A 106 -4.43 4.22 24.62
C GLY A 106 -4.80 2.89 24.00
N GLY A 107 -4.44 1.76 24.65
CA GLY A 107 -4.74 0.42 24.14
C GLY A 107 -6.24 0.15 24.04
N LEU A 108 -6.67 -0.33 22.88
CA LEU A 108 -8.03 -0.81 22.65
C LEU A 108 -8.10 -2.29 23.06
N THR A 109 -9.02 -2.62 24.00
CA THR A 109 -9.10 -3.94 24.63
C THR A 109 -10.50 -4.56 24.49
N PRO A 110 -10.62 -5.90 24.52
CA PRO A 110 -11.92 -6.58 24.38
C PRO A 110 -12.94 -6.26 25.47
N ASN A 111 -12.45 -5.88 26.67
CA ASN A 111 -13.30 -5.64 27.84
C ASN A 111 -13.93 -4.24 27.88
N MET A 112 -13.61 -3.40 26.89
CA MET A 112 -14.19 -2.06 26.79
C MET A 112 -15.65 -2.13 26.33
N SER A 113 -16.51 -1.34 26.96
CA SER A 113 -17.80 -1.01 26.37
C SER A 113 -17.59 -0.21 25.07
N GLN A 114 -18.61 -0.16 24.21
CA GLN A 114 -18.55 0.67 23.00
C GLN A 114 -18.19 2.11 23.30
N GLN A 115 -18.77 2.70 24.34
CA GLN A 115 -18.51 4.07 24.76
C GLN A 115 -17.03 4.26 25.13
N GLN A 116 -16.47 3.39 25.97
CA GLN A 116 -15.06 3.42 26.37
C GLN A 116 -14.13 3.27 25.16
N PHE A 117 -14.45 2.33 24.27
CA PHE A 117 -13.69 2.08 23.04
C PHE A 117 -13.64 3.33 22.16
N LEU A 118 -14.80 3.94 21.87
CA LEU A 118 -14.89 5.12 21.03
C LEU A 118 -14.24 6.35 21.66
N GLN A 119 -14.37 6.52 22.98
CA GLN A 119 -13.69 7.59 23.71
C GLN A 119 -12.17 7.44 23.63
N THR A 120 -11.65 6.23 23.86
CA THR A 120 -10.21 5.94 23.75
C THR A 120 -9.71 6.17 22.33
N LEU A 121 -10.44 5.67 21.33
CA LEU A 121 -10.10 5.90 19.93
C LEU A 121 -10.03 7.38 19.58
N ASN A 122 -11.03 8.16 19.97
CA ASN A 122 -11.06 9.61 19.70
C ASN A 122 -9.91 10.34 20.41
N THR A 123 -9.58 9.98 21.65
CA THR A 123 -8.43 10.54 22.36
C THR A 123 -7.12 10.21 21.64
N ASN A 124 -6.96 8.99 21.16
CA ASN A 124 -5.79 8.58 20.37
C ASN A 124 -5.69 9.37 19.07
N LEU A 125 -6.78 9.51 18.33
CA LEU A 125 -6.82 10.28 17.07
C LEU A 125 -6.42 11.73 17.28
N ASN A 126 -6.95 12.37 18.34
CA ASN A 126 -6.66 13.77 18.67
C ASN A 126 -5.22 13.97 19.17
N SER A 127 -4.54 12.93 19.63
CA SER A 127 -3.17 13.01 20.11
C SER A 127 -2.11 13.13 19.02
N VAL A 128 -2.46 12.76 17.77
CA VAL A 128 -1.57 12.80 16.60
C VAL A 128 -2.13 13.79 15.57
N PRO A 129 -1.42 14.86 15.22
CA PRO A 129 -1.91 15.82 14.23
C PRO A 129 -1.87 15.22 12.81
N HIS A 130 -2.72 15.74 11.92
CA HIS A 130 -2.75 15.43 10.48
C HIS A 130 -3.13 13.98 10.11
N VAL A 131 -3.75 13.21 11.00
CA VAL A 131 -4.14 11.81 10.72
C VAL A 131 -5.07 11.73 9.53
N ARG A 132 -4.73 10.87 8.56
CA ARG A 132 -5.53 10.53 7.37
C ARG A 132 -6.07 9.11 7.40
N GLY A 133 -5.49 8.24 8.20
CA GLY A 133 -5.89 6.85 8.33
C GLY A 133 -5.37 6.23 9.61
N VAL A 134 -5.77 4.99 9.84
CA VAL A 134 -5.43 4.22 11.03
C VAL A 134 -4.94 2.84 10.62
N ASN A 135 -3.93 2.32 11.31
CA ASN A 135 -3.59 0.91 11.27
C ASN A 135 -3.43 0.34 12.69
N ASN A 136 -3.41 -0.97 12.83
CA ASN A 136 -3.28 -1.60 14.13
C ASN A 136 -1.82 -1.83 14.53
N HIS A 137 -1.44 -1.33 15.73
CA HIS A 137 -0.27 -1.79 16.46
C HIS A 137 -0.63 -3.07 17.23
N MET A 138 0.16 -4.14 17.06
CA MET A 138 -0.23 -5.48 17.54
C MET A 138 -1.65 -5.86 17.03
N GLY A 139 -2.57 -6.20 17.94
CA GLY A 139 -3.98 -6.42 17.59
C GLY A 139 -4.31 -7.84 17.12
N SER A 140 -3.42 -8.83 17.33
CA SER A 140 -3.69 -10.20 16.90
C SER A 140 -4.90 -10.84 17.59
N LEU A 141 -5.33 -10.35 18.77
CA LEU A 141 -6.60 -10.70 19.39
C LEU A 141 -7.72 -9.78 18.89
N MET A 142 -7.51 -8.47 18.98
CA MET A 142 -8.58 -7.48 18.77
C MET A 142 -9.13 -7.50 17.34
N THR A 143 -8.26 -7.68 16.33
CA THR A 143 -8.67 -7.70 14.93
C THR A 143 -9.49 -8.92 14.53
N GLN A 144 -9.60 -9.95 15.38
CA GLN A 144 -10.49 -11.10 15.18
C GLN A 144 -11.92 -10.83 15.67
N LEU A 145 -12.15 -9.79 16.46
CA LEU A 145 -13.42 -9.52 17.13
C LEU A 145 -14.30 -8.64 16.23
N ARG A 146 -15.36 -9.22 15.66
CA ARG A 146 -16.25 -8.52 14.70
C ARG A 146 -16.87 -7.26 15.27
N GLN A 147 -17.35 -7.30 16.52
CA GLN A 147 -18.06 -6.19 17.13
C GLN A 147 -17.16 -4.97 17.37
N PRO A 148 -15.97 -5.07 18.03
CA PRO A 148 -15.05 -3.95 18.16
C PRO A 148 -14.52 -3.44 16.81
N MET A 149 -14.27 -4.33 15.84
CA MET A 149 -13.89 -3.90 14.49
C MET A 149 -15.03 -3.15 13.79
N GLY A 150 -16.28 -3.53 14.03
CA GLY A 150 -17.46 -2.77 13.57
C GLY A 150 -17.49 -1.34 14.15
N TRP A 151 -17.27 -1.18 15.45
CA TRP A 151 -17.21 0.14 16.08
C TRP A 151 -16.08 0.99 15.51
N LEU A 152 -14.89 0.40 15.36
CA LEU A 152 -13.73 1.07 14.78
C LEU A 152 -14.04 1.58 13.37
N MET A 153 -14.46 0.68 12.47
CA MET A 153 -14.67 1.04 11.07
C MET A 153 -15.80 2.06 10.88
N ALA A 154 -16.87 1.98 11.69
CA ALA A 154 -17.94 2.97 11.66
C ALA A 154 -17.45 4.36 12.11
N ALA A 155 -16.66 4.43 13.19
CA ALA A 155 -16.09 5.68 13.68
C ALA A 155 -15.11 6.31 12.68
N LEU A 156 -14.25 5.51 12.03
CA LEU A 156 -13.33 6.00 11.02
C LEU A 156 -14.06 6.52 9.77
N LYS A 157 -15.13 5.84 9.35
CA LYS A 157 -15.96 6.28 8.23
C LYS A 157 -16.61 7.64 8.49
N GLN A 158 -17.15 7.86 9.70
CA GLN A 158 -17.73 9.15 10.10
C GLN A 158 -16.72 10.29 10.07
N GLN A 159 -15.44 10.00 10.29
CA GLN A 159 -14.36 10.99 10.29
C GLN A 159 -13.61 11.09 8.93
N ASN A 160 -14.11 10.43 7.87
CA ASN A 160 -13.48 10.38 6.54
C ASN A 160 -12.02 9.89 6.59
N LEU A 161 -11.71 8.95 7.49
CA LEU A 161 -10.44 8.27 7.60
C LEU A 161 -10.49 6.94 6.85
N TYR A 162 -9.32 6.38 6.53
CA TYR A 162 -9.20 5.02 5.98
C TYR A 162 -8.58 4.07 7.01
N PHE A 163 -8.63 2.77 6.73
CA PHE A 163 -8.00 1.76 7.57
C PHE A 163 -6.99 0.91 6.79
N VAL A 164 -5.86 0.56 7.43
CA VAL A 164 -4.92 -0.44 6.93
C VAL A 164 -4.82 -1.59 7.93
N ASP A 165 -5.23 -2.78 7.51
CA ASP A 165 -5.06 -3.99 8.31
C ASP A 165 -3.60 -4.44 8.27
N SER A 166 -2.87 -4.30 9.38
CA SER A 166 -1.46 -4.73 9.51
C SER A 166 -1.30 -6.26 9.52
N ARG A 167 -2.41 -7.01 9.57
CA ARG A 167 -2.44 -8.48 9.50
C ARG A 167 -1.44 -9.15 10.45
N THR A 168 -1.51 -8.82 11.72
CA THR A 168 -0.74 -9.45 12.79
C THR A 168 -1.24 -10.86 13.13
N THR A 169 -2.36 -11.27 12.54
CA THR A 169 -2.91 -12.63 12.55
C THR A 169 -3.55 -12.94 11.19
N PRO A 170 -3.50 -14.19 10.71
CA PRO A 170 -4.26 -14.59 9.51
C PRO A 170 -5.77 -14.56 9.73
N LEU A 171 -6.24 -14.63 10.99
CA LEU A 171 -7.65 -14.70 11.37
C LEU A 171 -8.32 -13.31 11.51
N THR A 172 -7.63 -12.24 11.12
CA THR A 172 -8.18 -10.88 11.16
C THR A 172 -9.46 -10.75 10.34
N VAL A 173 -10.47 -10.10 10.90
CA VAL A 173 -11.70 -9.69 10.21
C VAL A 173 -11.73 -8.20 9.89
N ALA A 174 -10.65 -7.46 10.21
CA ALA A 174 -10.62 -6.01 10.08
C ALA A 174 -10.89 -5.54 8.64
N LYS A 175 -10.13 -6.04 7.65
CA LYS A 175 -10.33 -5.68 6.23
C LYS A 175 -11.73 -6.03 5.73
N SER A 176 -12.24 -7.23 6.05
CA SER A 176 -13.59 -7.65 5.61
C SER A 176 -14.68 -6.80 6.26
N THR A 177 -14.52 -6.41 7.53
CA THR A 177 -15.45 -5.51 8.24
C THR A 177 -15.44 -4.11 7.62
N ALA A 178 -14.24 -3.57 7.30
CA ALA A 178 -14.11 -2.29 6.61
C ALA A 178 -14.83 -2.31 5.25
N THR A 179 -14.63 -3.35 4.45
CA THR A 179 -15.28 -3.52 3.14
C THR A 179 -16.81 -3.57 3.28
N LYS A 180 -17.34 -4.35 4.23
CA LYS A 180 -18.80 -4.45 4.49
C LYS A 180 -19.43 -3.11 4.86
N LEU A 181 -18.69 -2.25 5.57
CA LEU A 181 -19.16 -0.92 5.97
C LEU A 181 -18.86 0.16 4.91
N GLY A 182 -18.25 -0.19 3.78
CA GLY A 182 -17.85 0.76 2.74
C GLY A 182 -16.79 1.75 3.21
N LEU A 183 -15.91 1.33 4.12
CA LEU A 183 -14.75 2.11 4.55
C LEU A 183 -13.58 1.83 3.60
N PRO A 184 -12.96 2.86 2.98
CA PRO A 184 -11.75 2.69 2.22
C PRO A 184 -10.67 2.02 3.05
N SER A 185 -10.09 0.91 2.56
CA SER A 185 -9.14 0.15 3.36
C SER A 185 -8.16 -0.65 2.53
N LEU A 186 -6.94 -0.78 3.04
CA LEU A 186 -5.88 -1.64 2.54
C LEU A 186 -5.58 -2.75 3.54
N ARG A 187 -4.71 -3.67 3.15
CA ARG A 187 -4.09 -4.66 4.04
C ARG A 187 -2.62 -4.80 3.71
N ARG A 188 -1.81 -5.14 4.69
CA ARG A 188 -0.41 -5.43 4.49
C ARG A 188 -0.23 -6.71 3.64
N ASP A 189 0.62 -6.64 2.64
CA ASP A 189 1.10 -7.78 1.87
C ASP A 189 2.40 -8.34 2.47
N ILE A 190 3.38 -7.49 2.76
CA ILE A 190 4.71 -7.87 3.24
C ILE A 190 5.08 -7.10 4.50
N PHE A 191 5.65 -7.82 5.48
CA PHE A 191 6.35 -7.26 6.63
C PHE A 191 7.85 -7.24 6.32
N LEU A 192 8.50 -6.08 6.45
CA LEU A 192 9.87 -5.91 5.96
C LEU A 192 10.93 -6.42 6.93
N ASP A 193 10.70 -6.27 8.22
CA ASP A 193 11.70 -6.35 9.28
C ASP A 193 11.29 -7.20 10.49
N ASN A 194 10.56 -8.30 10.27
CA ASN A 194 10.40 -9.34 11.29
C ASN A 194 11.76 -9.87 11.77
N GLU A 195 12.70 -9.97 10.84
CA GLU A 195 14.10 -10.23 11.09
C GLU A 195 14.89 -8.99 10.69
N ARG A 196 15.65 -8.42 11.65
CA ARG A 196 16.32 -7.13 11.49
C ARG A 196 17.66 -7.20 10.74
N GLN A 197 18.03 -8.37 10.21
CA GLN A 197 19.25 -8.53 9.40
C GLN A 197 19.03 -7.90 8.01
N HIS A 198 20.08 -7.27 7.49
CA HIS A 198 20.08 -6.61 6.18
C HIS A 198 19.56 -7.52 5.06
N ASP A 199 20.01 -8.76 4.99
CA ASP A 199 19.67 -9.69 3.91
C ASP A 199 18.20 -10.15 4.02
N ALA A 200 17.68 -10.31 5.25
CA ALA A 200 16.28 -10.63 5.49
C ALA A 200 15.37 -9.46 5.03
N ILE A 201 15.71 -8.22 5.40
CA ILE A 201 15.00 -7.02 4.96
C ILE A 201 15.05 -6.91 3.43
N ALA A 202 16.22 -7.13 2.83
CA ALA A 202 16.39 -7.09 1.38
C ALA A 202 15.49 -8.11 0.68
N MET A 203 15.47 -9.35 1.16
CA MET A 203 14.61 -10.41 0.63
C MET A 203 13.11 -10.04 0.72
N GLN A 204 12.66 -9.51 1.85
CA GLN A 204 11.26 -9.09 2.01
C GLN A 204 10.92 -7.91 1.09
N PHE A 205 11.83 -6.97 0.90
CA PHE A 205 11.61 -5.84 0.00
C PHE A 205 11.53 -6.31 -1.47
N GLU A 206 12.35 -7.27 -1.89
CA GLU A 206 12.23 -7.89 -3.22
C GLU A 206 10.89 -8.63 -3.40
N ARG A 207 10.40 -9.31 -2.37
CA ARG A 207 9.05 -9.92 -2.37
C ARG A 207 7.96 -8.86 -2.52
N LEU A 208 8.12 -7.70 -1.86
CA LEU A 208 7.20 -6.57 -1.98
C LEU A 208 7.17 -6.04 -3.42
N ILE A 209 8.32 -5.87 -4.05
CA ILE A 209 8.43 -5.44 -5.46
C ILE A 209 7.80 -6.49 -6.39
N ALA A 210 8.11 -7.76 -6.21
CA ALA A 210 7.54 -8.84 -7.01
C ALA A 210 6.00 -8.89 -6.89
N ARG A 211 5.49 -8.70 -5.66
CA ARG A 211 4.05 -8.61 -5.40
C ARG A 211 3.43 -7.40 -6.12
N ALA A 212 4.03 -6.21 -6.00
CA ALA A 212 3.56 -5.01 -6.68
C ALA A 212 3.50 -5.19 -8.20
N LYS A 213 4.56 -5.75 -8.80
CA LYS A 213 4.61 -6.06 -10.24
C LYS A 213 3.54 -7.05 -10.69
N LYS A 214 3.20 -8.03 -9.83
CA LYS A 214 2.18 -9.04 -10.15
C LYS A 214 0.75 -8.48 -10.06
N THR A 215 0.48 -7.58 -9.11
CA THR A 215 -0.89 -7.15 -8.77
C THR A 215 -1.16 -5.67 -9.05
N GLY A 216 -0.18 -4.93 -9.63
CA GLY A 216 -0.26 -3.49 -9.86
C GLY A 216 0.05 -2.65 -8.61
N ILE A 217 -0.22 -3.19 -7.40
CA ILE A 217 0.01 -2.51 -6.12
C ILE A 217 0.33 -3.52 -5.02
N ALA A 218 1.20 -3.13 -4.07
CA ALA A 218 1.45 -3.89 -2.85
C ALA A 218 1.69 -2.96 -1.66
N VAL A 219 1.35 -3.44 -0.45
CA VAL A 219 1.53 -2.72 0.82
C VAL A 219 2.64 -3.38 1.63
N GLY A 220 3.70 -2.62 1.90
CA GLY A 220 4.80 -3.00 2.77
C GLY A 220 4.76 -2.24 4.08
N ILE A 221 5.00 -2.92 5.20
CA ILE A 221 5.15 -2.32 6.52
C ILE A 221 6.51 -2.67 7.09
N GLY A 222 7.20 -1.66 7.64
CA GLY A 222 8.43 -1.79 8.42
C GLY A 222 8.44 -0.82 9.58
N HIS A 223 9.53 -0.83 10.37
CA HIS A 223 9.68 0.00 11.56
C HIS A 223 10.92 0.89 11.43
N PRO A 224 11.07 1.94 12.26
CA PRO A 224 12.22 2.84 12.21
C PRO A 224 13.45 2.24 12.89
N HIS A 225 13.75 0.96 12.61
CA HIS A 225 14.98 0.33 13.06
C HIS A 225 16.19 0.82 12.24
N PRO A 226 17.36 0.97 12.85
CA PRO A 226 18.56 1.44 12.15
C PRO A 226 18.86 0.66 10.86
N GLU A 227 18.67 -0.66 10.88
CA GLU A 227 18.94 -1.56 9.77
C GLU A 227 17.91 -1.36 8.64
N THR A 228 16.63 -1.24 9.00
CA THR A 228 15.54 -0.98 8.05
C THR A 228 15.75 0.37 7.37
N LEU A 229 16.02 1.43 8.15
CA LEU A 229 16.27 2.76 7.61
C LEU A 229 17.49 2.78 6.69
N LYS A 230 18.61 2.15 7.10
CA LYS A 230 19.82 2.04 6.28
C LYS A 230 19.55 1.37 4.93
N TYR A 231 18.73 0.30 4.93
CA TYR A 231 18.34 -0.39 3.72
C TYR A 231 17.46 0.51 2.83
N LEU A 232 16.43 1.14 3.40
CA LEU A 232 15.49 1.99 2.67
C LEU A 232 16.18 3.23 2.07
N GLU A 233 17.07 3.90 2.82
CA GLU A 233 17.86 5.05 2.33
C GLU A 233 18.62 4.72 1.04
N LYS A 234 19.20 3.51 0.97
CA LYS A 234 19.95 3.03 -0.20
C LYS A 234 19.04 2.61 -1.35
N THR A 235 17.90 1.99 -1.04
CA THR A 235 17.09 1.28 -2.04
C THR A 235 16.01 2.16 -2.65
N LEU A 236 15.36 3.04 -1.87
CA LEU A 236 14.25 3.86 -2.37
C LEU A 236 14.61 4.74 -3.58
N PRO A 237 15.80 5.35 -3.67
CA PRO A 237 16.18 6.14 -4.86
C PRO A 237 16.23 5.33 -6.16
N THR A 238 16.39 4.01 -6.08
CA THR A 238 16.54 3.14 -7.27
C THR A 238 15.20 2.63 -7.83
N LEU A 239 14.09 2.84 -7.14
CA LEU A 239 12.80 2.23 -7.46
C LEU A 239 12.24 2.66 -8.81
N ALA A 240 12.39 3.92 -9.20
CA ALA A 240 11.91 4.42 -10.48
C ALA A 240 12.55 3.67 -11.67
N GLN A 241 13.86 3.38 -11.58
CA GLN A 241 14.58 2.59 -12.59
C GLN A 241 14.07 1.14 -12.67
N ARG A 242 13.49 0.64 -11.58
CA ARG A 242 12.93 -0.71 -11.46
C ARG A 242 11.45 -0.77 -11.88
N GLY A 243 10.86 0.34 -12.36
CA GLY A 243 9.45 0.44 -12.73
C GLY A 243 8.51 0.42 -11.52
N ILE A 244 8.98 0.94 -10.37
CA ILE A 244 8.21 1.03 -9.12
C ILE A 244 7.99 2.49 -8.74
N LYS A 245 6.76 2.83 -8.34
CA LYS A 245 6.38 4.12 -7.80
C LYS A 245 5.90 3.97 -6.36
N LEU A 246 6.44 4.79 -5.45
CA LEU A 246 5.85 4.93 -4.12
C LEU A 246 4.62 5.83 -4.20
N VAL A 247 3.54 5.40 -3.55
CA VAL A 247 2.28 6.14 -3.47
C VAL A 247 1.78 6.20 -2.02
N LEU A 248 1.09 7.29 -1.67
CA LEU A 248 0.43 7.38 -0.36
C LEU A 248 -0.75 6.41 -0.29
N ALA A 249 -1.07 5.93 0.91
CA ALA A 249 -2.19 5.02 1.11
C ALA A 249 -3.52 5.64 0.66
N SER A 250 -3.73 6.93 0.93
CA SER A 250 -4.90 7.66 0.46
C SER A 250 -4.98 7.77 -1.07
N GLN A 251 -3.86 7.81 -1.77
CA GLN A 251 -3.81 7.83 -3.24
C GLN A 251 -4.15 6.45 -3.83
N ALA A 252 -3.65 5.40 -3.17
CA ALA A 252 -3.91 4.02 -3.56
C ALA A 252 -5.39 3.61 -3.40
N LEU A 253 -6.14 4.31 -2.52
CA LEU A 253 -7.55 4.08 -2.22
C LEU A 253 -8.50 4.89 -3.10
N LYS A 254 -8.01 5.86 -3.88
CA LYS A 254 -8.84 6.60 -4.85
C LYS A 254 -9.15 5.67 -6.02
N PRO A 255 -10.41 5.65 -6.51
CA PRO A 255 -10.70 5.01 -7.78
C PRO A 255 -9.78 5.63 -8.85
N VAL A 256 -9.17 4.79 -9.67
CA VAL A 256 -8.49 5.27 -10.88
C VAL A 256 -9.58 5.88 -11.74
N ASN A 257 -9.59 7.21 -11.91
CA ASN A 257 -10.43 7.85 -12.91
C ASN A 257 -9.95 7.35 -14.27
N CYS A 258 -10.68 6.42 -14.84
CA CYS A 258 -10.51 6.03 -16.23
C CYS A 258 -11.11 7.15 -17.07
N ASP A 259 -10.29 8.16 -17.44
CA ASP A 259 -10.66 9.07 -18.52
C ASP A 259 -10.71 8.25 -19.82
N HIS A 260 -11.92 8.11 -20.31
CA HIS A 260 -12.35 7.71 -21.65
C HIS A 260 -11.32 7.00 -22.56
N GLU A 261 -11.32 5.70 -22.57
CA GLU A 261 -11.52 4.76 -23.68
C GLU A 261 -11.09 3.35 -23.28
N LYS A 262 -12.07 2.46 -23.17
CA LYS A 262 -12.00 1.00 -23.23
C LYS A 262 -10.69 0.33 -22.76
N ILE A 263 -10.46 0.29 -21.46
CA ILE A 263 -9.69 -0.76 -20.81
C ILE A 263 -10.47 -1.18 -19.59
N TYR A 264 -10.84 -2.44 -19.48
CA TYR A 264 -11.50 -3.04 -18.33
C TYR A 264 -10.71 -2.72 -17.07
N CYS A 265 -11.24 -1.78 -16.26
CA CYS A 265 -10.65 -1.46 -14.97
C CYS A 265 -10.82 -2.67 -14.05
N SER A 266 -9.71 -3.18 -13.55
CA SER A 266 -9.59 -4.37 -12.69
C SER A 266 -10.28 -4.26 -11.32
N THR A 267 -11.27 -3.39 -11.12
CA THR A 267 -12.15 -3.35 -9.96
C THR A 267 -13.14 -4.51 -9.92
N GLU A 268 -13.45 -5.16 -11.04
CA GLU A 268 -14.34 -6.33 -11.07
C GLU A 268 -13.65 -7.62 -10.58
N ILE A 269 -12.32 -7.73 -10.65
CA ILE A 269 -11.60 -8.93 -10.19
C ILE A 269 -11.62 -9.07 -8.65
N VAL A 270 -11.87 -7.99 -7.91
CA VAL A 270 -11.96 -8.03 -6.44
C VAL A 270 -13.33 -8.47 -5.96
N MET A 271 -14.39 -8.33 -6.79
CA MET A 271 -15.77 -8.68 -6.40
C MET A 271 -16.16 -10.10 -6.79
N ALA A 272 -15.50 -10.73 -7.76
CA ALA A 272 -15.85 -12.06 -8.27
C ALA A 272 -15.41 -13.23 -7.37
N ASN A 273 -14.58 -13.02 -6.34
CA ASN A 273 -14.11 -14.08 -5.44
C ASN A 273 -14.83 -14.11 -4.08
N VAL A 274 -15.98 -13.47 -3.92
CA VAL A 274 -16.72 -13.43 -2.66
C VAL A 274 -17.96 -14.35 -2.66
N GLU A 275 -18.34 -14.94 -3.80
CA GLU A 275 -19.60 -15.70 -3.91
C GLU A 275 -19.50 -17.24 -3.71
N ASN A 276 -18.34 -17.79 -3.36
CA ASN A 276 -18.21 -19.27 -3.25
C ASN A 276 -17.70 -19.79 -1.89
N ASP A 277 -18.09 -19.18 -0.77
CA ASP A 277 -17.93 -19.83 0.55
C ASP A 277 -19.25 -19.76 1.33
N SER A 278 -20.23 -20.55 0.91
CA SER A 278 -21.34 -20.96 1.76
C SER A 278 -20.93 -22.22 2.52
N PRO A 279 -20.96 -22.24 3.85
CA PRO A 279 -20.78 -23.49 4.60
C PRO A 279 -21.99 -24.35 4.38
N THR A 280 -21.81 -25.55 3.80
CA THR A 280 -22.77 -26.64 3.88
C THR A 280 -22.86 -27.08 5.34
N GLU A 281 -24.02 -26.88 5.94
CA GLU A 281 -24.43 -27.58 7.16
C GLU A 281 -24.43 -29.11 6.91
N ASN A 282 -23.70 -29.83 7.78
CA ASN A 282 -24.03 -31.16 8.28
C ASN A 282 -23.34 -31.37 9.63
#